data_2fe2c78c5f1335d0eeb28b8293f0b995
#
_entry.id   2fe2c78c5f1335d0eeb28b8293f0b995
#
_cell.length_a   1.000
_cell.length_b   1.000
_cell.length_c   1.000
_cell.angle_alpha   90.00
_cell.angle_beta   90.00
_cell.angle_gamma   90.00
#
_symmetry.space_group_name_H-M   'P 1'
#
loop_
_entity.id
_entity.type
_entity.pdbx_description
1 polymer ?
#
loop_
_entity_poly.entity_id
_entity_poly.type
_entity_poly.pdbx_seq_one_letter_code
_entity_poly.pdbx_strand_id
1 'polypeptide(L)'
;MNIDTMRNLPAVIREQPLAVPKIALRNSPIVPPRSVTGRSLVVVITIMAFLASLTTGVVYLINQSASAWLQDVASEVTVQVRPAGDATETEAKLAEISDFLSKQIGIANVRVLSQSETSALVEPWLGKVEGMESLPLPRLIAVQLDRDDPPDLPTLRVALEGEFEGAMLDDHGRWQAQIRSLTSTLALAGLGVIALVALATVAIIVSATRSAMASNREIVEVLHFVGARDRFIAQQFEKHFQTLGVLAGAGGAGLAALVFLVFPLLPSLFGASPATDAELRRLVGAGTLDWLGYALLVLVVLVVAAICRITSRFGVYRILEQQNR
;
A
#
# COMPACT_ATOMS: atom_id res chain seq x y z
N MET A 1 -32.47 82.91 -26.18
CA MET A 1 -31.59 82.16 -25.24
C MET A 1 -30.19 82.31 -25.82
N ASN A 2 -29.35 83.06 -25.08
CA ASN A 2 -28.18 83.76 -25.63
C ASN A 2 -26.95 82.79 -25.73
N ILE A 3 -26.28 82.76 -26.87
CA ILE A 3 -25.17 81.91 -27.26
C ILE A 3 -23.91 82.15 -26.36
N ASP A 4 -23.86 83.28 -25.66
CA ASP A 4 -22.73 83.68 -24.84
C ASP A 4 -22.64 82.95 -23.48
N THR A 5 -23.67 82.19 -23.03
CA THR A 5 -23.70 81.51 -21.77
C THR A 5 -22.95 80.12 -21.82
N MET A 6 -22.64 79.65 -23.01
CA MET A 6 -21.91 78.35 -23.16
C MET A 6 -20.38 78.53 -23.19
N ARG A 7 -19.88 79.80 -23.18
CA ARG A 7 -18.43 80.04 -23.32
C ARG A 7 -17.68 80.06 -21.97
N ASN A 8 -18.38 80.05 -20.87
CA ASN A 8 -17.79 80.19 -19.54
C ASN A 8 -18.01 78.96 -18.60
N LEU A 9 -18.16 77.80 -19.19
CA LEU A 9 -18.08 76.56 -18.36
C LEU A 9 -16.62 76.35 -17.94
N PRO A 10 -16.34 76.18 -16.63
CA PRO A 10 -14.99 75.98 -16.15
C PRO A 10 -14.39 74.72 -16.76
N ALA A 11 -13.10 74.78 -17.12
CA ALA A 11 -12.30 73.77 -17.83
C ALA A 11 -12.17 72.40 -17.06
N VAL A 12 -12.89 72.27 -15.93
CA VAL A 12 -12.91 71.04 -15.12
C VAL A 12 -13.74 69.90 -15.71
N ILE A 13 -14.57 70.17 -16.74
CA ILE A 13 -15.38 69.13 -17.42
C ILE A 13 -14.71 68.61 -18.70
N ARG A 14 -13.48 69.08 -18.96
CA ARG A 14 -12.67 68.57 -20.06
C ARG A 14 -11.98 67.24 -19.65
N GLU A 15 -12.60 66.13 -20.06
CA GLU A 15 -11.90 64.87 -20.29
C GLU A 15 -11.01 64.35 -19.13
N GLN A 16 -11.64 64.02 -18.02
CA GLN A 16 -11.14 62.84 -17.33
C GLN A 16 -11.55 61.63 -18.16
N PRO A 17 -10.61 60.90 -18.84
CA PRO A 17 -10.94 59.60 -19.36
C PRO A 17 -11.44 58.82 -18.15
N LEU A 18 -12.70 58.35 -18.20
CA LEU A 18 -13.21 57.35 -17.27
C LEU A 18 -12.16 56.24 -17.25
N ALA A 19 -11.28 56.29 -16.24
CA ALA A 19 -10.44 55.16 -15.91
C ALA A 19 -11.42 54.06 -15.57
N VAL A 20 -11.79 53.28 -16.57
CA VAL A 20 -12.47 52.00 -16.38
C VAL A 20 -11.55 51.27 -15.45
N PRO A 21 -11.94 51.05 -14.15
CA PRO A 21 -11.10 50.28 -13.28
C PRO A 21 -10.86 48.99 -14.06
N LYS A 22 -9.59 48.60 -14.31
CA LYS A 22 -9.22 47.26 -14.69
C LYS A 22 -9.73 46.41 -13.56
N ILE A 23 -11.00 46.02 -13.62
CA ILE A 23 -11.54 44.94 -12.85
C ILE A 23 -10.67 43.80 -13.31
N ALA A 24 -9.60 43.56 -12.58
CA ALA A 24 -8.90 42.29 -12.63
C ALA A 24 -10.03 41.29 -12.50
N LEU A 25 -10.36 40.61 -13.60
CA LEU A 25 -11.24 39.45 -13.63
C LEU A 25 -10.52 38.41 -12.75
N ARG A 26 -10.59 38.62 -11.42
CA ARG A 26 -10.37 37.54 -10.47
C ARG A 26 -11.38 36.51 -10.93
N ASN A 27 -10.87 35.38 -11.47
CA ASN A 27 -11.66 34.24 -11.81
C ASN A 27 -12.46 33.84 -10.55
N SER A 28 -13.64 34.45 -10.38
CA SER A 28 -14.56 34.10 -9.32
C SER A 28 -15.02 32.71 -9.66
N PRO A 29 -14.76 31.71 -8.80
CA PRO A 29 -15.18 30.34 -9.08
C PRO A 29 -16.71 30.34 -9.22
N ILE A 30 -17.20 29.77 -10.31
CA ILE A 30 -18.64 29.63 -10.61
C ILE A 30 -19.36 28.88 -9.48
N VAL A 31 -18.66 27.99 -8.82
CA VAL A 31 -19.15 27.24 -7.66
C VAL A 31 -18.63 27.91 -6.37
N PRO A 32 -19.50 28.43 -5.49
CA PRO A 32 -19.08 29.03 -4.22
C PRO A 32 -18.30 28.03 -3.37
N PRO A 33 -17.08 28.36 -2.89
CA PRO A 33 -16.23 27.42 -2.17
C PRO A 33 -16.79 27.01 -0.77
N ARG A 34 -17.88 27.64 -0.34
CA ARG A 34 -18.51 27.43 0.98
C ARG A 34 -19.93 26.85 0.93
N SER A 35 -20.34 26.18 -0.13
CA SER A 35 -21.63 25.47 -0.16
C SER A 35 -21.63 24.32 0.87
N VAL A 36 -22.74 24.15 1.59
CA VAL A 36 -22.93 23.07 2.58
C VAL A 36 -22.71 21.71 1.90
N THR A 37 -23.14 21.58 0.66
CA THR A 37 -22.93 20.39 -0.19
C THR A 37 -21.45 20.11 -0.44
N GLY A 38 -20.60 21.14 -0.56
CA GLY A 38 -19.16 20.95 -0.78
C GLY A 38 -18.43 20.38 0.45
N ARG A 39 -18.83 20.76 1.66
CA ARG A 39 -18.19 20.25 2.89
C ARG A 39 -18.50 18.77 3.15
N SER A 40 -19.75 18.36 2.99
CA SER A 40 -20.11 16.95 3.15
C SER A 40 -19.41 16.06 2.11
N LEU A 41 -19.26 16.54 0.88
CA LEU A 41 -18.53 15.84 -0.18
C LEU A 41 -17.05 15.65 0.17
N VAL A 42 -16.38 16.69 0.69
CA VAL A 42 -14.98 16.59 1.13
C VAL A 42 -14.83 15.53 2.21
N VAL A 43 -15.70 15.50 3.21
CA VAL A 43 -15.66 14.50 4.28
C VAL A 43 -15.80 13.08 3.72
N VAL A 44 -16.75 12.86 2.82
CA VAL A 44 -16.97 11.53 2.23
C VAL A 44 -15.76 11.09 1.40
N ILE A 45 -15.21 11.96 0.55
CA ILE A 45 -14.02 11.66 -0.24
C ILE A 45 -12.81 11.42 0.67
N THR A 46 -12.69 12.17 1.79
CA THR A 46 -11.63 11.96 2.79
C THR A 46 -11.73 10.57 3.42
N ILE A 47 -12.94 10.12 3.79
CA ILE A 47 -13.16 8.78 4.33
C ILE A 47 -12.80 7.72 3.29
N MET A 48 -13.23 7.89 2.04
CA MET A 48 -12.89 6.96 0.95
C MET A 48 -11.38 6.91 0.69
N ALA A 49 -10.72 8.05 0.66
CA ALA A 49 -9.27 8.15 0.51
C ALA A 49 -8.53 7.52 1.70
N PHE A 50 -9.04 7.71 2.92
CA PHE A 50 -8.50 7.07 4.12
C PHE A 50 -8.61 5.54 4.03
N LEU A 51 -9.77 5.00 3.67
CA LEU A 51 -9.97 3.56 3.50
C LEU A 51 -9.06 2.98 2.41
N ALA A 52 -8.95 3.65 1.26
CA ALA A 52 -8.05 3.24 0.19
C ALA A 52 -6.58 3.24 0.65
N SER A 53 -6.15 4.30 1.34
CA SER A 53 -4.79 4.44 1.88
C SER A 53 -4.50 3.41 2.96
N LEU A 54 -5.46 3.18 3.87
CA LEU A 54 -5.33 2.18 4.93
C LEU A 54 -5.20 0.78 4.34
N THR A 55 -6.08 0.42 3.37
CA THR A 55 -6.01 -0.87 2.68
C THR A 55 -4.68 -1.05 1.94
N THR A 56 -4.23 -0.03 1.22
CA THR A 56 -2.94 -0.05 0.51
C THR A 56 -1.78 -0.27 1.48
N GLY A 57 -1.75 0.46 2.60
CA GLY A 57 -0.70 0.35 3.60
C GLY A 57 -0.71 -1.01 4.31
N VAL A 58 -1.89 -1.55 4.65
CA VAL A 58 -2.01 -2.89 5.27
C VAL A 58 -1.52 -3.98 4.33
N VAL A 59 -1.97 -3.97 3.06
CA VAL A 59 -1.51 -4.95 2.06
C VAL A 59 0.00 -4.86 1.85
N TYR A 60 0.54 -3.64 1.81
CA TYR A 60 1.97 -3.41 1.70
C TYR A 60 2.75 -3.99 2.89
N LEU A 61 2.31 -3.70 4.13
CA LEU A 61 2.94 -4.23 5.36
C LEU A 61 2.92 -5.75 5.42
N ILE A 62 1.77 -6.37 5.07
CA ILE A 62 1.66 -7.83 5.03
C ILE A 62 2.66 -8.42 4.02
N ASN A 63 2.76 -7.83 2.85
CA ASN A 63 3.69 -8.30 1.81
C ASN A 63 5.15 -8.10 2.23
N GLN A 64 5.49 -6.96 2.83
CA GLN A 64 6.82 -6.67 3.36
C GLN A 64 7.22 -7.66 4.47
N SER A 65 6.33 -7.89 5.45
CA SER A 65 6.56 -8.81 6.55
C SER A 65 6.70 -10.26 6.06
N ALA A 66 5.84 -10.68 5.14
CA ALA A 66 5.92 -12.01 4.54
C ALA A 66 7.22 -12.19 3.75
N SER A 67 7.66 -11.19 2.99
CA SER A 67 8.91 -11.25 2.22
C SER A 67 10.14 -11.33 3.14
N ALA A 68 10.18 -10.53 4.21
CA ALA A 68 11.27 -10.57 5.19
C ALA A 68 11.33 -11.94 5.89
N TRP A 69 10.18 -12.46 6.30
CA TRP A 69 10.12 -13.77 6.95
C TRP A 69 10.50 -14.93 6.00
N LEU A 70 10.06 -14.88 4.73
CA LEU A 70 10.47 -15.85 3.72
C LEU A 70 11.97 -15.82 3.46
N GLN A 71 12.60 -14.64 3.48
CA GLN A 71 14.06 -14.53 3.34
C GLN A 71 14.80 -15.16 4.53
N ASP A 72 14.30 -14.95 5.76
CA ASP A 72 14.91 -15.57 6.95
C ASP A 72 14.79 -17.08 6.92
N VAL A 73 13.61 -17.63 6.59
CA VAL A 73 13.38 -19.09 6.48
C VAL A 73 14.12 -19.70 5.29
N ALA A 74 14.22 -18.96 4.16
CA ALA A 74 14.93 -19.44 2.99
C ALA A 74 16.45 -19.45 3.15
N SER A 75 17.00 -18.74 4.13
CA SER A 75 18.45 -18.70 4.37
C SER A 75 18.98 -19.93 5.12
N GLU A 76 18.12 -20.82 5.62
CA GLU A 76 18.52 -22.03 6.32
C GLU A 76 17.70 -23.22 5.82
N VAL A 77 18.38 -24.28 5.41
CA VAL A 77 17.78 -25.56 5.04
C VAL A 77 18.29 -26.64 5.97
N THR A 78 17.49 -27.68 6.16
CA THR A 78 17.86 -28.78 7.06
C THR A 78 18.00 -30.07 6.28
N VAL A 79 19.14 -30.74 6.45
CA VAL A 79 19.31 -32.10 5.95
C VAL A 79 19.00 -33.07 7.06
N GLN A 80 18.02 -33.96 6.84
CA GLN A 80 17.63 -35.02 7.71
C GLN A 80 18.37 -36.30 7.29
N VAL A 81 19.08 -36.93 8.23
CA VAL A 81 19.80 -38.15 7.98
C VAL A 81 19.22 -39.27 8.86
N ARG A 82 18.76 -40.34 8.24
CA ARG A 82 18.30 -41.50 8.99
C ARG A 82 19.48 -42.16 9.67
N PRO A 83 19.35 -42.58 10.96
CA PRO A 83 20.39 -43.32 11.66
C PRO A 83 20.70 -44.61 10.88
N ALA A 84 21.95 -44.86 10.60
CA ALA A 84 22.43 -46.11 10.04
C ALA A 84 22.88 -47.02 11.21
N GLY A 85 22.17 -48.13 11.45
CA GLY A 85 22.52 -49.21 12.39
C GLY A 85 23.29 -48.85 13.68
N ASP A 86 24.51 -48.39 13.59
CA ASP A 86 25.38 -48.08 14.71
C ASP A 86 25.68 -46.59 14.84
N ALA A 87 25.88 -46.10 16.07
CA ALA A 87 26.13 -44.69 16.35
C ALA A 87 27.41 -44.18 15.63
N THR A 88 28.45 -45.03 15.59
CA THR A 88 29.72 -44.68 14.95
C THR A 88 29.58 -44.53 13.43
N GLU A 89 28.80 -45.38 12.80
CA GLU A 89 28.51 -45.33 11.35
C GLU A 89 27.68 -44.09 11.01
N THR A 90 26.72 -43.76 11.87
CA THR A 90 25.90 -42.53 11.71
C THR A 90 26.75 -41.26 11.81
N GLU A 91 27.70 -41.20 12.78
CA GLU A 91 28.59 -40.03 12.91
C GLU A 91 29.56 -39.90 11.72
N ALA A 92 30.10 -41.04 11.21
CA ALA A 92 30.93 -41.02 10.01
C ALA A 92 30.16 -40.50 8.79
N LYS A 93 28.92 -40.96 8.60
CA LYS A 93 28.04 -40.49 7.51
C LYS A 93 27.68 -39.01 7.62
N LEU A 94 27.43 -38.53 8.84
CA LEU A 94 27.19 -37.09 9.08
C LEU A 94 28.39 -36.23 8.72
N ALA A 95 29.62 -36.72 9.03
CA ALA A 95 30.86 -36.03 8.67
C ALA A 95 31.06 -35.97 7.15
N GLU A 96 30.80 -37.07 6.43
CA GLU A 96 30.87 -37.10 4.96
C GLU A 96 29.85 -36.13 4.29
N ILE A 97 28.59 -36.17 4.75
CA ILE A 97 27.55 -35.28 4.26
C ILE A 97 27.90 -33.82 4.55
N SER A 98 28.41 -33.51 5.74
CA SER A 98 28.83 -32.17 6.14
C SER A 98 30.01 -31.68 5.27
N ASP A 99 30.98 -32.50 4.96
CA ASP A 99 32.09 -32.20 4.09
C ASP A 99 31.64 -31.97 2.63
N PHE A 100 30.74 -32.85 2.14
CA PHE A 100 30.13 -32.70 0.81
C PHE A 100 29.38 -31.34 0.70
N LEU A 101 28.53 -31.00 1.69
CA LEU A 101 27.76 -29.76 1.70
C LEU A 101 28.67 -28.54 1.79
N SER A 102 29.71 -28.58 2.63
CA SER A 102 30.63 -27.45 2.81
C SER A 102 31.41 -27.07 1.53
N LYS A 103 31.54 -27.98 0.57
CA LYS A 103 32.22 -27.79 -0.72
C LYS A 103 31.26 -27.22 -1.79
N GLN A 104 29.97 -27.19 -1.56
CA GLN A 104 29.02 -26.68 -2.55
C GLN A 104 29.04 -25.16 -2.60
N ILE A 105 28.96 -24.62 -3.81
CA ILE A 105 28.85 -23.16 -4.02
C ILE A 105 27.51 -22.67 -3.50
N GLY A 106 27.51 -21.54 -2.78
CA GLY A 106 26.28 -20.96 -2.23
C GLY A 106 25.90 -21.47 -0.83
N ILE A 107 26.78 -22.25 -0.18
CA ILE A 107 26.63 -22.64 1.23
C ILE A 107 27.59 -21.83 2.09
N ALA A 108 27.04 -21.07 3.03
CA ALA A 108 27.80 -20.21 3.92
C ALA A 108 28.33 -20.95 5.16
N ASN A 109 27.52 -21.86 5.74
CA ASN A 109 27.89 -22.61 6.93
C ASN A 109 27.14 -23.95 7.01
N VAL A 110 27.80 -24.97 7.56
CA VAL A 110 27.19 -26.28 7.81
C VAL A 110 27.42 -26.65 9.27
N ARG A 111 26.33 -26.95 9.98
CA ARG A 111 26.39 -27.32 11.40
C ARG A 111 25.63 -28.61 11.67
N VAL A 112 26.31 -29.62 12.11
CA VAL A 112 25.69 -30.85 12.56
C VAL A 112 25.09 -30.60 13.96
N LEU A 113 23.79 -30.86 14.14
CA LEU A 113 23.14 -30.76 15.44
C LEU A 113 23.48 -31.96 16.30
N SER A 114 23.81 -31.72 17.55
CA SER A 114 23.97 -32.79 18.53
C SER A 114 22.63 -33.47 18.80
N GLN A 115 22.71 -34.71 19.34
CA GLN A 115 21.49 -35.46 19.69
C GLN A 115 20.67 -34.74 20.77
N SER A 116 21.33 -34.07 21.73
CA SER A 116 20.67 -33.26 22.74
C SER A 116 19.96 -32.04 22.14
N GLU A 117 20.55 -31.37 21.16
CA GLU A 117 19.90 -30.25 20.45
C GLU A 117 18.68 -30.74 19.64
N THR A 118 18.81 -31.85 18.94
CA THR A 118 17.70 -32.48 18.20
C THR A 118 16.55 -32.87 19.13
N SER A 119 16.87 -33.46 20.30
CA SER A 119 15.88 -33.84 21.33
C SER A 119 15.17 -32.58 21.89
N ALA A 120 15.90 -31.50 22.13
CA ALA A 120 15.34 -30.22 22.61
C ALA A 120 14.34 -29.60 21.64
N LEU A 121 14.50 -29.81 20.33
CA LEU A 121 13.54 -29.33 19.32
C LEU A 121 12.21 -30.09 19.38
N VAL A 122 12.21 -31.33 19.86
CA VAL A 122 11.01 -32.18 19.90
C VAL A 122 10.34 -32.11 21.27
N GLU A 123 11.07 -31.73 22.33
CA GLU A 123 10.59 -31.64 23.72
C GLU A 123 9.29 -30.82 23.88
N PRO A 124 9.09 -29.66 23.21
CA PRO A 124 7.84 -28.88 23.30
C PRO A 124 6.59 -29.62 22.82
N TRP A 125 6.77 -30.62 21.93
CA TRP A 125 5.66 -31.38 21.32
C TRP A 125 5.39 -32.70 22.02
N LEU A 126 6.44 -33.36 22.51
CA LEU A 126 6.35 -34.67 23.13
C LEU A 126 6.40 -34.62 24.68
N GLY A 127 6.75 -33.48 25.27
CA GLY A 127 7.03 -33.36 26.70
C GLY A 127 8.37 -33.99 27.07
N LYS A 128 8.74 -33.90 28.36
CA LYS A 128 9.91 -34.62 28.90
C LYS A 128 9.57 -36.10 29.07
N VAL A 129 9.90 -36.89 28.06
CA VAL A 129 9.73 -38.36 28.13
C VAL A 129 11.04 -38.96 28.58
N GLU A 130 11.01 -39.70 29.69
CA GLU A 130 12.15 -40.52 30.13
C GLU A 130 12.43 -41.57 29.05
N GLY A 131 13.67 -41.60 28.54
CA GLY A 131 14.05 -42.52 27.46
C GLY A 131 14.01 -41.92 26.05
N MET A 132 13.88 -40.61 25.88
CA MET A 132 13.91 -39.91 24.57
C MET A 132 15.22 -40.20 23.82
N GLU A 133 16.32 -40.50 24.52
CA GLU A 133 17.61 -40.86 23.92
C GLU A 133 17.58 -42.23 23.20
N SER A 134 16.61 -43.09 23.51
CA SER A 134 16.44 -44.40 22.86
C SER A 134 15.54 -44.38 21.64
N LEU A 135 14.90 -43.22 21.33
CA LEU A 135 14.11 -43.06 20.11
C LEU A 135 15.04 -42.92 18.91
N PRO A 136 14.76 -43.59 17.79
CA PRO A 136 15.52 -43.43 16.55
C PRO A 136 15.18 -42.12 15.86
N LEU A 137 15.56 -41.02 16.53
CA LEU A 137 15.36 -39.69 15.94
C LEU A 137 16.32 -39.48 14.75
N PRO A 138 15.85 -38.87 13.64
CA PRO A 138 16.74 -38.50 12.56
C PRO A 138 17.78 -37.51 13.06
N ARG A 139 19.01 -37.61 12.57
CA ARG A 139 20.05 -36.63 12.82
C ARG A 139 19.86 -35.46 11.86
N LEU A 140 20.12 -34.28 12.36
CA LEU A 140 19.87 -33.04 11.60
C LEU A 140 21.17 -32.31 11.33
N ILE A 141 21.32 -31.83 10.10
CA ILE A 141 22.39 -30.92 9.69
C ILE A 141 21.73 -29.61 9.27
N ALA A 142 22.01 -28.54 9.99
CA ALA A 142 21.58 -27.19 9.62
C ALA A 142 22.57 -26.63 8.61
N VAL A 143 22.06 -26.20 7.48
CA VAL A 143 22.83 -25.65 6.36
C VAL A 143 22.41 -24.23 6.14
N GLN A 144 23.30 -23.30 6.40
CA GLN A 144 23.08 -21.88 6.14
C GLN A 144 23.50 -21.56 4.72
N LEU A 145 22.55 -21.01 3.94
CA LEU A 145 22.79 -20.64 2.55
C LEU A 145 23.39 -19.24 2.47
N ASP A 146 24.22 -19.02 1.44
CA ASP A 146 24.66 -17.67 1.09
C ASP A 146 23.47 -16.87 0.57
N ARG A 147 23.27 -15.67 1.13
CA ARG A 147 22.16 -14.80 0.75
C ARG A 147 22.37 -14.13 -0.61
N ASP A 148 23.62 -13.93 -1.00
CA ASP A 148 23.97 -13.20 -2.23
C ASP A 148 24.03 -14.15 -3.43
N ASP A 149 24.39 -15.44 -3.22
CA ASP A 149 24.49 -16.45 -4.29
C ASP A 149 23.99 -17.83 -3.77
N PRO A 150 22.67 -17.99 -3.55
CA PRO A 150 22.13 -19.25 -3.00
C PRO A 150 22.24 -20.38 -4.03
N PRO A 151 22.49 -21.63 -3.56
CA PRO A 151 22.59 -22.79 -4.44
C PRO A 151 21.21 -23.14 -5.05
N ASP A 152 21.24 -23.82 -6.20
CA ASP A 152 20.03 -24.42 -6.77
C ASP A 152 19.58 -25.63 -5.92
N LEU A 153 18.61 -25.41 -5.04
CA LEU A 153 18.13 -26.42 -4.08
C LEU A 153 17.62 -27.71 -4.75
N PRO A 154 16.87 -27.67 -5.87
CA PRO A 154 16.48 -28.86 -6.60
C PRO A 154 17.66 -29.71 -7.04
N THR A 155 18.70 -29.09 -7.62
CA THR A 155 19.92 -29.79 -8.04
C THR A 155 20.70 -30.32 -6.85
N LEU A 156 20.84 -29.55 -5.78
CA LEU A 156 21.51 -29.98 -4.55
C LEU A 156 20.78 -31.17 -3.91
N ARG A 157 19.44 -31.17 -3.91
CA ARG A 157 18.62 -32.28 -3.43
C ARG A 157 18.91 -33.57 -4.20
N VAL A 158 18.85 -33.51 -5.53
CA VAL A 158 19.11 -34.67 -6.38
C VAL A 158 20.52 -35.21 -6.16
N ALA A 159 21.51 -34.34 -6.06
CA ALA A 159 22.91 -34.76 -5.80
C ALA A 159 23.04 -35.41 -4.40
N LEU A 160 22.48 -34.78 -3.35
CA LEU A 160 22.55 -35.29 -1.99
C LEU A 160 21.83 -36.66 -1.83
N GLU A 161 20.59 -36.75 -2.29
CA GLU A 161 19.79 -37.95 -2.18
C GLU A 161 20.30 -39.10 -3.08
N GLY A 162 20.98 -38.77 -4.17
CA GLY A 162 21.63 -39.75 -5.05
C GLY A 162 22.95 -40.29 -4.52
N GLU A 163 23.70 -39.48 -3.77
CA GLU A 163 25.01 -39.88 -3.24
C GLU A 163 24.91 -40.52 -1.82
N PHE A 164 23.98 -40.06 -1.01
CA PHE A 164 23.81 -40.46 0.38
C PHE A 164 22.43 -41.11 0.65
N GLU A 165 22.36 -42.43 0.66
CA GLU A 165 21.11 -43.12 0.93
C GLU A 165 20.60 -42.81 2.35
N GLY A 166 19.33 -42.35 2.43
CA GLY A 166 18.68 -41.97 3.69
C GLY A 166 18.95 -40.53 4.17
N ALA A 167 19.68 -39.72 3.36
CA ALA A 167 19.71 -38.28 3.52
C ALA A 167 18.56 -37.66 2.74
N MET A 168 17.90 -36.67 3.34
CA MET A 168 16.79 -35.92 2.72
C MET A 168 16.98 -34.45 2.98
N LEU A 169 16.95 -33.63 1.92
CA LEU A 169 16.98 -32.16 2.01
C LEU A 169 15.56 -31.65 2.24
N ASP A 170 15.35 -31.01 3.38
CA ASP A 170 14.12 -30.28 3.68
C ASP A 170 14.34 -28.77 3.49
N ASP A 171 13.79 -28.25 2.43
CA ASP A 171 13.91 -26.85 2.02
C ASP A 171 12.72 -25.98 2.44
N HIS A 172 11.78 -26.52 3.21
CA HIS A 172 10.55 -25.84 3.62
C HIS A 172 9.74 -25.26 2.44
N GLY A 173 10.02 -25.70 1.20
CA GLY A 173 9.47 -25.13 -0.02
C GLY A 173 7.94 -25.17 -0.09
N ARG A 174 7.31 -26.21 0.50
CA ARG A 174 5.84 -26.30 0.61
C ARG A 174 5.26 -25.18 1.47
N TRP A 175 5.92 -24.89 2.57
CA TRP A 175 5.54 -23.83 3.51
C TRP A 175 5.71 -22.44 2.88
N GLN A 176 6.83 -22.21 2.20
CA GLN A 176 7.07 -20.97 1.45
C GLN A 176 6.01 -20.73 0.36
N ALA A 177 5.67 -21.78 -0.41
CA ALA A 177 4.63 -21.71 -1.44
C ALA A 177 3.26 -21.35 -0.84
N GLN A 178 2.94 -21.93 0.32
CA GLN A 178 1.67 -21.65 1.02
C GLN A 178 1.59 -20.19 1.49
N ILE A 179 2.68 -19.65 2.04
CA ILE A 179 2.72 -18.24 2.47
C ILE A 179 2.61 -17.30 1.30
N ARG A 180 3.32 -17.56 0.19
CA ARG A 180 3.18 -16.77 -1.04
C ARG A 180 1.75 -16.79 -1.56
N SER A 181 1.09 -17.95 -1.55
CA SER A 181 -0.30 -18.10 -1.95
C SER A 181 -1.25 -17.30 -1.06
N LEU A 182 -1.07 -17.34 0.26
CA LEU A 182 -1.86 -16.55 1.20
C LEU A 182 -1.66 -15.05 0.99
N THR A 183 -0.41 -14.60 0.86
CA THR A 183 -0.08 -13.20 0.65
C THR A 183 -0.65 -12.66 -0.65
N SER A 184 -0.56 -13.45 -1.74
CA SER A 184 -1.13 -13.07 -3.04
C SER A 184 -2.68 -12.99 -3.00
N THR A 185 -3.32 -13.90 -2.28
CA THR A 185 -4.78 -13.87 -2.08
C THR A 185 -5.21 -12.63 -1.30
N LEU A 186 -4.49 -12.28 -0.24
CA LEU A 186 -4.75 -11.05 0.54
C LEU A 186 -4.51 -9.79 -0.30
N ALA A 187 -3.46 -9.77 -1.13
CA ALA A 187 -3.20 -8.66 -2.04
C ALA A 187 -4.33 -8.49 -3.07
N LEU A 188 -4.83 -9.59 -3.63
CA LEU A 188 -5.96 -9.58 -4.55
C LEU A 188 -7.26 -9.09 -3.87
N ALA A 189 -7.52 -9.54 -2.65
CA ALA A 189 -8.65 -9.06 -1.87
C ALA A 189 -8.54 -7.55 -1.58
N GLY A 190 -7.35 -7.07 -1.20
CA GLY A 190 -7.08 -5.65 -1.01
C GLY A 190 -7.30 -4.82 -2.29
N LEU A 191 -6.85 -5.34 -3.44
CA LEU A 191 -7.12 -4.70 -4.74
C LEU A 191 -8.64 -4.63 -5.02
N GLY A 192 -9.40 -5.67 -4.67
CA GLY A 192 -10.86 -5.67 -4.76
C GLY A 192 -11.50 -4.57 -3.92
N VAL A 193 -11.04 -4.39 -2.69
CA VAL A 193 -11.51 -3.31 -1.80
C VAL A 193 -11.18 -1.93 -2.39
N ILE A 194 -9.96 -1.73 -2.89
CA ILE A 194 -9.55 -0.46 -3.53
C ILE A 194 -10.42 -0.18 -4.76
N ALA A 195 -10.69 -1.19 -5.60
CA ALA A 195 -11.57 -1.05 -6.75
C ALA A 195 -13.00 -0.66 -6.36
N LEU A 196 -13.54 -1.25 -5.28
CA LEU A 196 -14.86 -0.93 -4.74
C LEU A 196 -14.92 0.51 -4.22
N VAL A 197 -13.89 0.96 -3.49
CA VAL A 197 -13.76 2.34 -2.99
C VAL A 197 -13.66 3.32 -4.17
N ALA A 198 -12.90 2.98 -5.21
CA ALA A 198 -12.79 3.79 -6.42
C ALA A 198 -14.15 3.92 -7.13
N LEU A 199 -14.89 2.83 -7.27
CA LEU A 199 -16.23 2.82 -7.87
C LEU A 199 -17.22 3.68 -7.05
N ALA A 200 -17.22 3.53 -5.74
CA ALA A 200 -18.03 4.35 -4.83
C ALA A 200 -17.67 5.84 -4.95
N THR A 201 -16.39 6.17 -5.02
CA THR A 201 -15.90 7.53 -5.20
C THR A 201 -16.40 8.12 -6.53
N VAL A 202 -16.33 7.35 -7.63
CA VAL A 202 -16.87 7.76 -8.93
C VAL A 202 -18.38 8.04 -8.84
N ALA A 203 -19.16 7.14 -8.23
CA ALA A 203 -20.60 7.33 -8.08
C ALA A 203 -20.97 8.59 -7.29
N ILE A 204 -20.24 8.85 -6.19
CA ILE A 204 -20.43 10.05 -5.36
C ILE A 204 -20.09 11.30 -6.15
N ILE A 205 -19.00 11.33 -6.92
CA ILE A 205 -18.59 12.50 -7.71
C ILE A 205 -19.59 12.76 -8.83
N VAL A 206 -20.10 11.73 -9.50
CA VAL A 206 -21.17 11.90 -10.52
C VAL A 206 -22.41 12.52 -9.90
N SER A 207 -22.86 12.01 -8.76
CA SER A 207 -24.01 12.55 -8.03
C SER A 207 -23.79 14.01 -7.61
N ALA A 208 -22.60 14.30 -7.04
CA ALA A 208 -22.24 15.66 -6.62
C ALA A 208 -22.15 16.64 -7.79
N THR A 209 -21.59 16.20 -8.93
CA THR A 209 -21.50 17.02 -10.16
C THR A 209 -22.90 17.35 -10.68
N ARG A 210 -23.80 16.36 -10.73
CA ARG A 210 -25.21 16.58 -11.13
C ARG A 210 -25.92 17.57 -10.21
N SER A 211 -25.76 17.39 -8.89
CA SER A 211 -26.36 18.28 -7.89
C SER A 211 -25.80 19.71 -8.00
N ALA A 212 -24.48 19.87 -8.19
CA ALA A 212 -23.84 21.16 -8.34
C ALA A 212 -24.30 21.88 -9.61
N MET A 213 -24.46 21.19 -10.73
CA MET A 213 -25.00 21.77 -11.97
C MET A 213 -26.46 22.15 -11.82
N ALA A 214 -27.28 21.33 -11.20
CA ALA A 214 -28.69 21.62 -10.94
C ALA A 214 -28.86 22.86 -10.06
N SER A 215 -28.04 22.97 -9.01
CA SER A 215 -28.06 24.11 -8.07
C SER A 215 -27.59 25.44 -8.69
N ASN A 216 -26.76 25.37 -9.75
CA ASN A 216 -26.22 26.56 -10.42
C ASN A 216 -26.75 26.70 -11.87
N ARG A 217 -27.94 26.15 -12.13
CA ARG A 217 -28.53 26.11 -13.49
C ARG A 217 -28.66 27.49 -14.09
N GLU A 218 -29.14 28.49 -13.34
CA GLU A 218 -29.32 29.86 -13.80
C GLU A 218 -27.98 30.49 -14.26
N ILE A 219 -26.91 30.26 -13.51
CA ILE A 219 -25.57 30.76 -13.84
C ILE A 219 -25.05 30.10 -15.12
N VAL A 220 -25.26 28.80 -15.28
CA VAL A 220 -24.86 28.04 -16.46
C VAL A 220 -25.63 28.51 -17.69
N GLU A 221 -26.93 28.77 -17.57
CA GLU A 221 -27.80 29.23 -18.61
C GLU A 221 -27.40 30.65 -19.07
N VAL A 222 -27.13 31.56 -18.17
CA VAL A 222 -26.62 32.91 -18.49
C VAL A 222 -25.25 32.85 -19.20
N LEU A 223 -24.36 31.97 -18.73
CA LEU A 223 -23.06 31.77 -19.40
C LEU A 223 -23.22 31.25 -20.81
N HIS A 224 -24.17 30.36 -21.05
CA HIS A 224 -24.48 29.83 -22.38
C HIS A 224 -25.05 30.93 -23.30
N PHE A 225 -25.95 31.79 -22.76
CA PHE A 225 -26.48 32.95 -23.48
C PHE A 225 -25.40 33.96 -23.92
N VAL A 226 -24.39 34.18 -23.11
CA VAL A 226 -23.22 35.04 -23.41
C VAL A 226 -22.22 34.36 -24.36
N GLY A 227 -22.46 33.10 -24.76
CA GLY A 227 -21.63 32.37 -25.72
C GLY A 227 -20.42 31.65 -25.11
N ALA A 228 -20.45 31.35 -23.82
CA ALA A 228 -19.41 30.53 -23.21
C ALA A 228 -19.43 29.11 -23.79
N ARG A 229 -18.26 28.61 -24.22
CA ARG A 229 -18.13 27.25 -24.75
C ARG A 229 -18.28 26.23 -23.62
N ASP A 230 -18.93 25.10 -23.89
CA ASP A 230 -19.12 23.99 -22.95
C ASP A 230 -17.81 23.51 -22.29
N ARG A 231 -16.71 23.58 -23.06
CA ARG A 231 -15.37 23.30 -22.57
C ARG A 231 -14.92 24.20 -21.41
N PHE A 232 -15.31 25.46 -21.44
CA PHE A 232 -14.96 26.42 -20.38
C PHE A 232 -15.72 26.08 -19.08
N ILE A 233 -17.01 25.79 -19.21
CA ILE A 233 -17.84 25.37 -18.07
C ILE A 233 -17.27 24.10 -17.47
N ALA A 234 -16.99 23.06 -18.29
CA ALA A 234 -16.42 21.80 -17.83
C ALA A 234 -15.08 21.99 -17.11
N GLN A 235 -14.19 22.85 -17.60
CA GLN A 235 -12.90 23.14 -16.96
C GLN A 235 -13.02 23.77 -15.58
N GLN A 236 -14.04 24.59 -15.32
CA GLN A 236 -14.25 25.18 -14.00
C GLN A 236 -14.67 24.13 -12.98
N PHE A 237 -15.59 23.23 -13.35
CA PHE A 237 -15.99 22.10 -12.51
C PHE A 237 -14.83 21.12 -12.31
N GLU A 238 -14.07 20.79 -13.37
CA GLU A 238 -12.88 19.93 -13.32
C GLU A 238 -11.86 20.43 -12.29
N LYS A 239 -11.49 21.72 -12.36
CA LYS A 239 -10.56 22.33 -11.40
C LYS A 239 -11.08 22.31 -9.97
N HIS A 240 -12.37 22.61 -9.79
CA HIS A 240 -12.99 22.59 -8.46
C HIS A 240 -12.95 21.19 -7.84
N PHE A 241 -13.40 20.16 -8.55
CA PHE A 241 -13.40 18.78 -8.06
C PHE A 241 -11.99 18.21 -7.92
N GLN A 242 -11.05 18.61 -8.78
CA GLN A 242 -9.64 18.24 -8.61
C GLN A 242 -9.06 18.79 -7.30
N THR A 243 -9.32 20.07 -7.00
CA THR A 243 -8.86 20.70 -5.74
C THR A 243 -9.47 20.01 -4.52
N LEU A 244 -10.77 19.69 -4.59
CA LEU A 244 -11.43 18.91 -3.52
C LEU A 244 -10.83 17.51 -3.39
N GLY A 245 -10.54 16.84 -4.50
CA GLY A 245 -9.93 15.52 -4.52
C GLY A 245 -8.53 15.52 -3.92
N VAL A 246 -7.69 16.51 -4.23
CA VAL A 246 -6.35 16.67 -3.63
C VAL A 246 -6.45 16.94 -2.13
N LEU A 247 -7.31 17.87 -1.72
CA LEU A 247 -7.47 18.22 -0.30
C LEU A 247 -7.99 17.04 0.51
N ALA A 248 -9.06 16.39 0.02
CA ALA A 248 -9.66 15.24 0.67
C ALA A 248 -8.74 14.02 0.65
N GLY A 249 -8.06 13.79 -0.49
CA GLY A 249 -7.07 12.73 -0.64
C GLY A 249 -5.90 12.88 0.32
N ALA A 250 -5.32 14.10 0.39
CA ALA A 250 -4.25 14.41 1.33
C ALA A 250 -4.69 14.25 2.80
N GLY A 251 -5.92 14.69 3.12
CA GLY A 251 -6.51 14.48 4.45
C GLY A 251 -6.66 13.00 4.79
N GLY A 252 -7.21 12.19 3.89
CA GLY A 252 -7.39 10.75 4.08
C GLY A 252 -6.07 9.99 4.19
N ALA A 253 -5.14 10.25 3.27
CA ALA A 253 -3.80 9.63 3.31
C ALA A 253 -2.99 10.09 4.52
N GLY A 254 -3.13 11.37 4.93
CA GLY A 254 -2.50 11.90 6.14
C GLY A 254 -2.99 11.20 7.40
N LEU A 255 -4.31 10.95 7.52
CA LEU A 255 -4.88 10.17 8.62
C LEU A 255 -4.38 8.72 8.60
N ALA A 256 -4.30 8.08 7.43
CA ALA A 256 -3.75 6.73 7.31
C ALA A 256 -2.26 6.69 7.68
N ALA A 257 -1.47 7.67 7.23
CA ALA A 257 -0.07 7.79 7.61
C ALA A 257 0.10 7.95 9.12
N LEU A 258 -0.77 8.75 9.77
CA LEU A 258 -0.79 8.91 11.22
C LEU A 258 -1.09 7.57 11.92
N VAL A 259 -2.05 6.80 11.42
CA VAL A 259 -2.35 5.46 11.97
C VAL A 259 -1.11 4.58 11.92
N PHE A 260 -0.43 4.48 10.77
CA PHE A 260 0.78 3.66 10.64
C PHE A 260 1.96 4.18 11.46
N LEU A 261 2.04 5.50 11.71
CA LEU A 261 3.06 6.10 12.57
C LEU A 261 2.81 5.80 14.06
N VAL A 262 1.54 5.82 14.48
CA VAL A 262 1.15 5.62 15.88
C VAL A 262 1.03 4.13 16.24
N PHE A 263 0.68 3.28 15.28
CA PHE A 263 0.48 1.84 15.50
C PHE A 263 1.62 1.15 16.26
N PRO A 264 2.92 1.35 15.91
CA PRO A 264 4.04 0.75 16.63
C PRO A 264 4.23 1.26 18.07
N LEU A 265 3.63 2.41 18.42
CA LEU A 265 3.71 3.00 19.76
C LEU A 265 2.58 2.50 20.68
N LEU A 266 1.53 1.88 20.12
CA LEU A 266 0.39 1.39 20.90
C LEU A 266 0.77 0.40 22.00
N PRO A 267 1.62 -0.64 21.78
CA PRO A 267 1.99 -1.58 22.83
C PRO A 267 2.64 -0.88 24.03
N SER A 268 3.50 0.09 23.80
CA SER A 268 4.16 0.85 24.87
C SER A 268 3.19 1.76 25.63
N LEU A 269 2.16 2.30 24.96
CA LEU A 269 1.13 3.14 25.58
C LEU A 269 0.16 2.33 26.45
N PHE A 270 -0.10 1.07 26.09
CA PHE A 270 -0.98 0.16 26.83
C PHE A 270 -0.26 -0.74 27.84
N GLY A 271 1.02 -0.46 28.14
CA GLY A 271 1.77 -1.16 29.17
C GLY A 271 2.13 -2.59 28.82
N ALA A 272 2.25 -2.92 27.54
CA ALA A 272 2.75 -4.22 27.10
C ALA A 272 4.16 -4.47 27.66
N SER A 273 4.43 -5.70 28.10
CA SER A 273 5.77 -6.05 28.55
C SER A 273 6.75 -6.02 27.38
N PRO A 274 8.06 -5.76 27.63
CA PRO A 274 9.07 -5.77 26.58
C PRO A 274 9.11 -7.08 25.77
N ALA A 275 8.76 -8.21 26.40
CA ALA A 275 8.66 -9.52 25.75
C ALA A 275 7.48 -9.57 24.77
N THR A 276 6.31 -9.04 25.15
CA THR A 276 5.12 -8.97 24.27
C THR A 276 5.37 -8.05 23.09
N ASP A 277 6.06 -6.91 23.31
CA ASP A 277 6.42 -5.98 22.23
C ASP A 277 7.38 -6.64 21.22
N ALA A 278 8.37 -7.39 21.71
CA ALA A 278 9.30 -8.13 20.85
C ALA A 278 8.59 -9.23 20.04
N GLU A 279 7.64 -9.93 20.64
CA GLU A 279 6.84 -10.96 19.97
C GLU A 279 5.92 -10.37 18.90
N LEU A 280 5.22 -9.26 19.21
CA LEU A 280 4.40 -8.54 18.23
C LEU A 280 5.23 -8.03 17.06
N ARG A 281 6.43 -7.50 17.31
CA ARG A 281 7.35 -7.04 16.25
C ARG A 281 7.85 -8.20 15.38
N ARG A 282 8.00 -9.39 15.93
CA ARG A 282 8.35 -10.59 15.16
C ARG A 282 7.21 -11.07 14.27
N LEU A 283 5.95 -10.95 14.74
CA LEU A 283 4.76 -11.40 14.00
C LEU A 283 4.30 -10.41 12.93
N VAL A 284 4.31 -9.12 13.27
CA VAL A 284 3.76 -8.05 12.40
C VAL A 284 4.87 -7.30 11.64
N GLY A 285 6.13 -7.65 11.89
CA GLY A 285 7.29 -6.90 11.42
C GLY A 285 7.46 -5.60 12.21
N ALA A 286 8.23 -4.67 11.68
CA ALA A 286 8.46 -3.37 12.34
C ALA A 286 7.16 -2.54 12.50
N GLY A 287 6.06 -2.92 11.83
CA GLY A 287 4.77 -2.22 11.86
C GLY A 287 4.84 -0.80 11.28
N THR A 288 6.00 -0.37 10.82
CA THR A 288 6.24 0.93 10.21
C THR A 288 6.33 0.80 8.70
N LEU A 289 5.68 1.72 8.01
CA LEU A 289 5.90 1.88 6.57
C LEU A 289 7.32 2.41 6.33
N ASP A 290 8.00 1.86 5.35
CA ASP A 290 9.24 2.43 4.81
C ASP A 290 8.92 3.60 3.83
N TRP A 291 9.95 4.20 3.24
CA TRP A 291 9.76 5.31 2.30
C TRP A 291 8.88 4.94 1.10
N LEU A 292 8.95 3.68 0.64
CA LEU A 292 8.14 3.18 -0.48
C LEU A 292 6.66 3.05 -0.08
N GLY A 293 6.38 2.60 1.15
CA GLY A 293 5.03 2.56 1.69
C GLY A 293 4.39 3.95 1.77
N TYR A 294 5.13 4.97 2.24
CA TYR A 294 4.64 6.35 2.21
C TYR A 294 4.47 6.90 0.79
N ALA A 295 5.35 6.54 -0.14
CA ALA A 295 5.20 6.90 -1.55
C ALA A 295 3.91 6.30 -2.17
N LEU A 296 3.52 5.09 -1.78
CA LEU A 296 2.25 4.49 -2.18
C LEU A 296 1.04 5.27 -1.63
N LEU A 297 1.09 5.79 -0.41
CA LEU A 297 0.03 6.66 0.11
C LEU A 297 -0.10 7.95 -0.72
N VAL A 298 1.01 8.55 -1.13
CA VAL A 298 1.01 9.71 -2.04
C VAL A 298 0.42 9.32 -3.40
N LEU A 299 0.73 8.14 -3.92
CA LEU A 299 0.14 7.63 -5.15
C LEU A 299 -1.38 7.51 -5.04
N VAL A 300 -1.91 7.04 -3.91
CA VAL A 300 -3.37 7.00 -3.66
C VAL A 300 -3.98 8.40 -3.75
N VAL A 301 -3.34 9.43 -3.19
CA VAL A 301 -3.81 10.83 -3.32
C VAL A 301 -3.89 11.25 -4.77
N LEU A 302 -2.86 10.95 -5.57
CA LEU A 302 -2.84 11.28 -6.99
C LEU A 302 -3.93 10.55 -7.76
N VAL A 303 -4.16 9.28 -7.46
CA VAL A 303 -5.24 8.47 -8.08
C VAL A 303 -6.62 9.03 -7.72
N VAL A 304 -6.87 9.36 -6.47
CA VAL A 304 -8.13 9.98 -6.02
C VAL A 304 -8.36 11.31 -6.72
N ALA A 305 -7.33 12.18 -6.80
CA ALA A 305 -7.42 13.45 -7.50
C ALA A 305 -7.69 13.26 -9.00
N ALA A 306 -7.06 12.26 -9.63
CA ALA A 306 -7.29 11.92 -11.04
C ALA A 306 -8.73 11.40 -11.27
N ILE A 307 -9.23 10.53 -10.39
CA ILE A 307 -10.63 10.05 -10.44
C ILE A 307 -11.59 11.23 -10.34
N CYS A 308 -11.38 12.13 -9.36
CA CYS A 308 -12.23 13.34 -9.20
C CYS A 308 -12.24 14.18 -10.46
N ARG A 309 -11.08 14.43 -11.05
CA ARG A 309 -10.92 15.21 -12.26
C ARG A 309 -11.61 14.59 -13.47
N ILE A 310 -11.31 13.33 -13.74
CA ILE A 310 -11.81 12.61 -14.92
C ILE A 310 -13.33 12.43 -14.83
N THR A 311 -13.83 11.99 -13.67
CA THR A 311 -15.27 11.73 -13.46
C THR A 311 -16.08 13.03 -13.57
N SER A 312 -15.61 14.12 -12.96
CA SER A 312 -16.28 15.42 -13.08
C SER A 312 -16.34 15.89 -14.53
N ARG A 313 -15.24 15.74 -15.28
CA ARG A 313 -15.20 16.14 -16.70
C ARG A 313 -16.23 15.37 -17.52
N PHE A 314 -16.26 14.03 -17.42
CA PHE A 314 -17.23 13.21 -18.13
C PHE A 314 -18.68 13.51 -17.70
N GLY A 315 -18.89 13.72 -16.39
CA GLY A 315 -20.20 14.06 -15.84
C GLY A 315 -20.78 15.35 -16.44
N VAL A 316 -19.97 16.40 -16.55
CA VAL A 316 -20.40 17.68 -17.12
C VAL A 316 -20.72 17.54 -18.60
N TYR A 317 -19.85 16.92 -19.41
CA TYR A 317 -20.12 16.73 -20.84
C TYR A 317 -21.42 15.96 -21.09
N ARG A 318 -21.67 14.90 -20.36
CA ARG A 318 -22.89 14.08 -20.53
C ARG A 318 -24.17 14.86 -20.18
N ILE A 319 -24.10 15.77 -19.21
CA ILE A 319 -25.27 16.60 -18.84
C ILE A 319 -25.52 17.67 -19.87
N LEU A 320 -24.49 18.35 -20.40
CA LEU A 320 -24.62 19.37 -21.45
C LEU A 320 -25.16 18.79 -22.75
N GLU A 321 -24.74 17.59 -23.14
CA GLU A 321 -25.31 16.88 -24.31
C GLU A 321 -26.80 16.54 -24.15
N GLN A 322 -27.25 16.24 -22.92
CA GLN A 322 -28.67 15.97 -22.64
C GLN A 322 -29.54 17.24 -22.68
N GLN A 323 -28.98 18.43 -22.43
CA GLN A 323 -29.69 19.69 -22.51
C GLN A 323 -29.81 20.23 -23.97
N ASN A 324 -28.92 19.80 -24.86
CA ASN A 324 -28.91 20.17 -26.27
C ASN A 324 -29.79 19.25 -27.16
N ARG A 325 -30.42 18.24 -26.58
CA ARG A 325 -31.42 17.40 -27.26
C ARG A 325 -32.84 17.79 -26.86
#